data_de29a0eacde916c2ed31fe7ea3ccade3
#
_entry.id   de29a0eacde916c2ed31fe7ea3ccade3
#
_cell.length_a   1.000
_cell.length_b   1.000
_cell.length_c   1.000
_cell.angle_alpha   90.00
_cell.angle_beta   90.00
_cell.angle_gamma   90.00
#
_symmetry.space_group_name_H-M   'P 1'
#
loop_
_entity.id
_entity.type
_entity.pdbx_description
1 polymer ?
#
loop_
_entity_poly.entity_id
_entity_poly.type
_entity_poly.pdbx_seq_one_letter_code
_entity_poly.pdbx_strand_id
1 'polypeptide(L)'
;MARTIKRAAKQAPAKRWAQRPAKRAKTPKTAAPRRRNMRAADRERLIVDEAIRFFAERGFDGEIRELAIRLGIAHSVIYRHFPSKEALIERVYQEVYLSRWSPDWGTLIRNRALPLEARLTGFYLSYVAHVFEYNWVRIFVFSGMKSFGITGRYLDLVRREIIEAAAAELRHDLGLPDIGSSALSEREIEMFWGLHGRIFYLAIRKFIYETPIPPDLDAIVRDAVVSFLDGARCTLPELSRAQASEKSI
;
A
#
# COMPACT_ATOMS: atom_id res chain seq x y z
N MET A 1 48.13 -34.22 58.73
CA MET A 1 48.04 -35.50 59.49
C MET A 1 46.92 -36.34 58.89
N ALA A 2 47.17 -37.66 58.80
CA ALA A 2 46.34 -38.80 58.60
C ALA A 2 45.78 -39.11 57.17
N ARG A 3 46.59 -40.01 56.59
CA ARG A 3 46.21 -41.00 55.55
C ARG A 3 45.04 -41.90 56.00
N THR A 4 44.19 -42.26 55.08
CA THR A 4 43.58 -43.61 55.16
C THR A 4 43.33 -44.13 53.73
N ILE A 5 43.97 -45.24 53.46
CA ILE A 5 43.92 -46.10 52.26
C ILE A 5 42.77 -47.12 52.50
N LYS A 6 41.92 -47.36 51.55
CA LYS A 6 41.16 -48.62 51.41
C LYS A 6 40.89 -48.96 49.94
N ARG A 7 41.59 -49.87 49.48
CA ARG A 7 41.35 -51.29 49.02
C ARG A 7 40.37 -51.41 47.84
N ALA A 8 40.99 -51.85 46.78
CA ALA A 8 40.36 -52.35 45.55
C ALA A 8 39.59 -53.69 45.82
N ALA A 9 38.43 -53.79 45.17
CA ALA A 9 37.75 -55.06 44.97
C ALA A 9 37.67 -55.35 43.47
N LYS A 10 38.28 -56.38 43.01
CA LYS A 10 38.20 -56.99 41.67
C LYS A 10 36.81 -57.62 41.53
N GLN A 11 36.05 -57.28 40.52
CA GLN A 11 34.90 -58.04 40.02
C GLN A 11 35.11 -58.44 38.56
N ALA A 12 34.75 -59.69 38.27
CA ALA A 12 34.95 -60.42 37.04
C ALA A 12 34.06 -59.97 35.89
N PRO A 13 34.37 -60.21 34.61
CA PRO A 13 33.68 -59.67 33.46
C PRO A 13 32.35 -60.43 33.20
N ALA A 14 31.25 -59.67 33.13
CA ALA A 14 29.97 -60.17 32.69
C ALA A 14 29.87 -60.25 31.18
N LYS A 15 29.36 -61.34 30.68
CA LYS A 15 29.18 -61.71 29.28
C LYS A 15 28.35 -60.71 28.51
N ARG A 16 28.92 -60.17 27.44
CA ARG A 16 28.31 -59.21 26.49
C ARG A 16 27.35 -59.96 25.56
N TRP A 17 26.03 -59.81 25.78
CA TRP A 17 25.03 -60.24 24.83
C TRP A 17 24.95 -59.19 23.73
N ALA A 18 25.24 -59.55 22.47
CA ALA A 18 25.07 -58.70 21.31
C ALA A 18 23.60 -58.51 21.01
N GLN A 19 23.08 -57.30 21.32
CA GLN A 19 21.75 -56.90 20.88
C GLN A 19 21.84 -56.48 19.39
N ARG A 20 21.02 -57.18 18.56
CA ARG A 20 20.82 -56.84 17.13
C ARG A 20 20.22 -55.45 17.07
N PRO A 21 20.70 -54.54 16.13
CA PRO A 21 20.09 -53.23 15.98
C PRO A 21 18.64 -53.37 15.47
N ALA A 22 17.70 -52.77 16.20
CA ALA A 22 16.33 -52.68 15.80
C ALA A 22 16.24 -51.88 14.50
N LYS A 23 15.51 -52.40 13.51
CA LYS A 23 15.21 -51.70 12.25
C LYS A 23 14.54 -50.36 12.57
N ARG A 24 15.23 -49.27 12.23
CA ARG A 24 14.72 -47.88 12.35
C ARG A 24 13.41 -47.78 11.58
N ALA A 25 12.30 -47.61 12.30
CA ALA A 25 10.99 -47.37 11.73
C ALA A 25 11.06 -46.07 10.90
N LYS A 26 10.71 -46.17 9.62
CA LYS A 26 10.58 -45.01 8.74
C LYS A 26 9.44 -44.16 9.29
N THR A 27 9.74 -43.00 9.85
CA THR A 27 8.75 -41.96 10.16
C THR A 27 7.91 -41.67 8.91
N PRO A 28 6.57 -41.72 8.96
CA PRO A 28 5.74 -41.35 7.82
C PRO A 28 6.03 -39.88 7.50
N LYS A 29 6.52 -39.59 6.31
CA LYS A 29 6.53 -38.23 5.76
C LYS A 29 5.07 -37.78 5.74
N THR A 30 4.67 -36.88 6.65
CA THR A 30 3.42 -36.15 6.55
C THR A 30 3.42 -35.43 5.20
N ALA A 31 2.69 -36.00 4.25
CA ALA A 31 2.48 -35.41 2.96
C ALA A 31 1.72 -34.09 3.18
N ALA A 32 2.36 -32.95 2.86
CA ALA A 32 1.68 -31.69 2.76
C ALA A 32 0.41 -31.87 1.89
N PRO A 33 -0.74 -31.29 2.26
CA PRO A 33 -1.98 -31.49 1.52
C PRO A 33 -1.77 -31.15 0.05
N ARG A 34 -2.11 -32.09 -0.84
CA ARG A 34 -2.01 -31.96 -2.29
C ARG A 34 -2.89 -30.80 -2.75
N ARG A 35 -2.29 -29.60 -2.96
CA ARG A 35 -2.89 -28.41 -3.61
C ARG A 35 -3.31 -28.66 -5.08
N ARG A 36 -3.50 -29.90 -5.47
CA ARG A 36 -3.64 -30.34 -6.88
C ARG A 36 -5.04 -30.16 -7.46
N ASN A 37 -6.06 -29.80 -6.65
CA ASN A 37 -7.46 -29.70 -7.09
C ASN A 37 -8.09 -28.33 -6.77
N MET A 38 -7.29 -27.25 -6.73
CA MET A 38 -7.81 -25.90 -6.56
C MET A 38 -8.41 -25.42 -7.88
N ARG A 39 -9.60 -24.77 -7.82
CA ARG A 39 -10.22 -24.13 -8.98
C ARG A 39 -9.27 -23.09 -9.57
N ALA A 40 -9.35 -22.83 -10.88
CA ALA A 40 -8.47 -21.89 -11.57
C ALA A 40 -8.53 -20.48 -10.93
N ALA A 41 -9.74 -20.00 -10.61
CA ALA A 41 -9.97 -18.71 -9.97
C ALA A 41 -9.35 -18.62 -8.56
N ASP A 42 -9.43 -19.69 -7.75
CA ASP A 42 -8.83 -19.69 -6.41
C ASP A 42 -7.31 -19.66 -6.50
N ARG A 43 -6.73 -20.32 -7.51
CA ARG A 43 -5.29 -20.31 -7.75
C ARG A 43 -4.81 -18.95 -8.24
N GLU A 44 -5.56 -18.32 -9.13
CA GLU A 44 -5.27 -16.97 -9.59
C GLU A 44 -5.27 -15.99 -8.43
N ARG A 45 -6.27 -16.02 -7.57
CA ARG A 45 -6.34 -15.19 -6.36
C ARG A 45 -5.11 -15.40 -5.47
N LEU A 46 -4.71 -16.65 -5.19
CA LEU A 46 -3.52 -16.93 -4.41
C LEU A 46 -2.23 -16.37 -5.04
N ILE A 47 -2.11 -16.43 -6.37
CA ILE A 47 -0.96 -15.84 -7.07
C ILE A 47 -0.97 -14.32 -6.90
N VAL A 48 -2.12 -13.67 -7.05
CA VAL A 48 -2.25 -12.20 -6.90
C VAL A 48 -1.96 -11.77 -5.47
N ASP A 49 -2.52 -12.45 -4.47
CA ASP A 49 -2.31 -12.14 -3.05
C ASP A 49 -0.82 -12.25 -2.66
N GLU A 50 -0.11 -13.28 -3.17
CA GLU A 50 1.32 -13.41 -2.90
C GLU A 50 2.15 -12.43 -3.73
N ALA A 51 1.73 -12.11 -4.97
CA ALA A 51 2.39 -11.10 -5.79
C ALA A 51 2.31 -9.71 -5.16
N ILE A 52 1.19 -9.34 -4.53
CA ILE A 52 1.05 -8.10 -3.78
C ILE A 52 2.10 -8.03 -2.66
N ARG A 53 2.22 -9.07 -1.83
CA ARG A 53 3.23 -9.13 -0.76
C ARG A 53 4.65 -9.09 -1.32
N PHE A 54 4.89 -9.88 -2.35
CA PHE A 54 6.19 -9.98 -3.01
C PHE A 54 6.66 -8.64 -3.59
N PHE A 55 5.79 -7.93 -4.33
CA PHE A 55 6.14 -6.63 -4.91
C PHE A 55 6.23 -5.53 -3.84
N ALA A 56 5.47 -5.61 -2.76
CA ALA A 56 5.61 -4.69 -1.64
C ALA A 56 6.96 -4.84 -0.91
N GLU A 57 7.51 -6.06 -0.87
CA GLU A 57 8.80 -6.34 -0.21
C GLU A 57 10.00 -6.08 -1.12
N ARG A 58 9.93 -6.56 -2.38
CA ARG A 58 11.05 -6.60 -3.31
C ARG A 58 11.04 -5.52 -4.39
N GLY A 59 9.90 -4.81 -4.52
CA GLY A 59 9.67 -3.95 -5.67
C GLY A 59 9.42 -4.76 -6.95
N PHE A 60 9.32 -4.04 -8.04
CA PHE A 60 9.01 -4.66 -9.34
C PHE A 60 10.24 -5.29 -10.03
N ASP A 61 11.44 -5.22 -9.46
CA ASP A 61 12.61 -5.95 -9.96
C ASP A 61 12.60 -7.43 -9.59
N GLY A 62 11.82 -7.82 -8.57
CA GLY A 62 11.69 -9.20 -8.13
C GLY A 62 11.34 -10.16 -9.28
N GLU A 63 12.01 -11.28 -9.34
CA GLU A 63 11.82 -12.27 -10.40
C GLU A 63 10.56 -13.13 -10.16
N ILE A 64 9.79 -13.39 -11.21
CA ILE A 64 8.61 -14.29 -11.15
C ILE A 64 8.99 -15.71 -10.69
N ARG A 65 10.24 -16.12 -10.92
CA ARG A 65 10.76 -17.41 -10.41
C ARG A 65 10.81 -17.43 -8.88
N GLU A 66 11.21 -16.31 -8.23
CA GLU A 66 11.21 -16.21 -6.76
C GLU A 66 9.77 -16.24 -6.21
N LEU A 67 8.82 -15.55 -6.87
CA LEU A 67 7.41 -15.62 -6.53
C LEU A 67 6.88 -17.06 -6.63
N ALA A 68 7.25 -17.80 -7.67
CA ALA A 68 6.86 -19.21 -7.82
C ALA A 68 7.39 -20.09 -6.69
N ILE A 69 8.64 -19.85 -6.25
CA ILE A 69 9.25 -20.54 -5.09
C ILE A 69 8.44 -20.26 -3.82
N ARG A 70 8.09 -18.99 -3.54
CA ARG A 70 7.27 -18.63 -2.39
C ARG A 70 5.91 -19.32 -2.38
N LEU A 71 5.30 -19.44 -3.54
CA LEU A 71 4.01 -20.13 -3.72
C LEU A 71 4.12 -21.66 -3.68
N GLY A 72 5.34 -22.23 -3.78
CA GLY A 72 5.55 -23.66 -3.87
C GLY A 72 4.95 -24.27 -5.14
N ILE A 73 4.96 -23.54 -6.26
CA ILE A 73 4.44 -23.96 -7.56
C ILE A 73 5.52 -23.86 -8.64
N ALA A 74 5.30 -24.56 -9.76
CA ALA A 74 6.17 -24.39 -10.92
C ALA A 74 5.93 -22.99 -11.54
N HIS A 75 7.00 -22.34 -11.95
CA HIS A 75 6.99 -21.04 -12.63
C HIS A 75 6.04 -20.98 -13.86
N SER A 76 5.96 -22.08 -14.64
CA SER A 76 5.02 -22.20 -15.74
C SER A 76 3.53 -22.12 -15.33
N VAL A 77 3.21 -22.36 -14.05
CA VAL A 77 1.85 -22.21 -13.53
C VAL A 77 1.46 -20.74 -13.45
N ILE A 78 2.37 -19.86 -13.05
CA ILE A 78 2.11 -18.41 -13.03
C ILE A 78 1.82 -17.94 -14.46
N TYR A 79 2.65 -18.30 -15.43
CA TYR A 79 2.48 -17.86 -16.82
C TYR A 79 1.23 -18.42 -17.53
N ARG A 80 0.61 -19.48 -17.01
CA ARG A 80 -0.72 -19.92 -17.51
C ARG A 80 -1.85 -18.98 -17.09
N HIS A 81 -1.71 -18.27 -15.98
CA HIS A 81 -2.69 -17.29 -15.50
C HIS A 81 -2.36 -15.89 -15.99
N PHE A 82 -1.08 -15.55 -16.02
CA PHE A 82 -0.56 -14.23 -16.39
C PHE A 82 0.52 -14.39 -17.45
N PRO A 83 0.24 -14.10 -18.73
CA PRO A 83 1.14 -14.37 -19.85
C PRO A 83 2.47 -13.64 -19.77
N SER A 84 2.54 -12.55 -18.97
CA SER A 84 3.77 -11.80 -18.72
C SER A 84 3.80 -11.27 -17.28
N LYS A 85 4.95 -10.74 -16.86
CA LYS A 85 5.10 -10.05 -15.58
C LYS A 85 4.25 -8.78 -15.54
N GLU A 86 4.17 -8.08 -16.65
CA GLU A 86 3.37 -6.86 -16.82
C GLU A 86 1.87 -7.16 -16.63
N ALA A 87 1.37 -8.29 -17.15
CA ALA A 87 0.00 -8.74 -16.95
C ALA A 87 -0.31 -9.02 -15.47
N LEU A 88 0.65 -9.61 -14.74
CA LEU A 88 0.51 -9.82 -13.29
C LEU A 88 0.56 -8.47 -12.54
N ILE A 89 1.46 -7.56 -12.92
CA ILE A 89 1.54 -6.21 -12.34
C ILE A 89 0.24 -5.44 -12.59
N GLU A 90 -0.32 -5.51 -13.80
CA GLU A 90 -1.61 -4.88 -14.09
C GLU A 90 -2.74 -5.45 -13.21
N ARG A 91 -2.77 -6.76 -13.00
CA ARG A 91 -3.75 -7.38 -12.11
C ARG A 91 -3.57 -6.96 -10.65
N VAL A 92 -2.32 -6.79 -10.20
CA VAL A 92 -2.00 -6.22 -8.87
C VAL A 92 -2.49 -4.78 -8.77
N TYR A 93 -2.32 -3.97 -9.82
CA TYR A 93 -2.85 -2.60 -9.88
C TYR A 93 -4.37 -2.56 -9.70
N GLN A 94 -5.09 -3.40 -10.41
CA GLN A 94 -6.55 -3.52 -10.28
C GLN A 94 -6.96 -3.86 -8.84
N GLU A 95 -6.26 -4.82 -8.21
CA GLU A 95 -6.59 -5.30 -6.87
C GLU A 95 -6.22 -4.30 -5.78
N VAL A 96 -5.04 -3.67 -5.87
CA VAL A 96 -4.52 -2.81 -4.80
C VAL A 96 -5.10 -1.40 -4.88
N TYR A 97 -5.29 -0.85 -6.08
CA TYR A 97 -5.65 0.56 -6.26
C TYR A 97 -7.12 0.73 -6.67
N LEU A 98 -7.55 0.13 -7.77
CA LEU A 98 -8.88 0.41 -8.31
C LEU A 98 -9.99 -0.23 -7.48
N SER A 99 -9.76 -1.41 -6.91
CA SER A 99 -10.75 -2.04 -6.02
C SER A 99 -10.97 -1.29 -4.71
N ARG A 100 -10.02 -0.46 -4.31
CA ARG A 100 -10.09 0.37 -3.09
C ARG A 100 -10.50 1.81 -3.36
N TRP A 101 -10.64 2.19 -4.62
CA TRP A 101 -11.17 3.50 -4.97
C TRP A 101 -12.66 3.58 -4.62
N SER A 102 -13.04 4.51 -3.76
CA SER A 102 -14.44 4.74 -3.46
C SER A 102 -15.05 5.75 -4.44
N PRO A 103 -16.09 5.37 -5.20
CA PRO A 103 -16.81 6.31 -6.07
C PRO A 103 -17.49 7.43 -5.26
N ASP A 104 -17.74 7.21 -3.97
CA ASP A 104 -18.39 8.19 -3.10
C ASP A 104 -17.49 9.38 -2.74
N TRP A 105 -16.17 9.27 -2.92
CA TRP A 105 -15.26 10.36 -2.58
C TRP A 105 -15.53 11.63 -3.39
N GLY A 106 -15.67 11.50 -4.71
CA GLY A 106 -16.02 12.63 -5.57
C GLY A 106 -17.41 13.19 -5.27
N THR A 107 -18.38 12.34 -4.95
CA THR A 107 -19.73 12.72 -4.55
C THR A 107 -19.72 13.51 -3.24
N LEU A 108 -18.95 13.03 -2.25
CA LEU A 108 -18.80 13.71 -0.95
C LEU A 108 -18.20 15.11 -1.12
N ILE A 109 -17.12 15.24 -1.91
CA ILE A 109 -16.46 16.54 -2.13
C ILE A 109 -17.41 17.55 -2.77
N ARG A 110 -18.27 17.11 -3.70
CA ARG A 110 -19.23 17.96 -4.41
C ARG A 110 -20.55 18.18 -3.64
N ASN A 111 -20.73 17.58 -2.46
CA ASN A 111 -21.96 17.68 -1.68
C ASN A 111 -22.08 19.03 -0.93
N ARG A 112 -22.60 20.05 -1.58
CA ARG A 112 -22.76 21.41 -1.03
C ARG A 112 -23.77 21.53 0.12
N ALA A 113 -24.48 20.46 0.48
CA ALA A 113 -25.28 20.44 1.71
C ALA A 113 -24.42 20.43 2.98
N LEU A 114 -23.12 20.14 2.86
CA LEU A 114 -22.16 20.14 3.95
C LEU A 114 -21.11 21.25 3.75
N PRO A 115 -20.58 21.85 4.83
CA PRO A 115 -19.43 22.76 4.76
C PRO A 115 -18.22 22.09 4.07
N LEU A 116 -17.45 22.84 3.29
CA LEU A 116 -16.29 22.29 2.55
C LEU A 116 -15.28 21.61 3.49
N GLU A 117 -15.06 22.19 4.67
CA GLU A 117 -14.20 21.58 5.70
C GLU A 117 -14.66 20.18 6.09
N ALA A 118 -15.95 19.98 6.33
CA ALA A 118 -16.51 18.67 6.67
C ALA A 118 -16.38 17.68 5.51
N ARG A 119 -16.57 18.13 4.26
CA ARG A 119 -16.42 17.32 3.04
C ARG A 119 -14.98 16.86 2.85
N LEU A 120 -14.00 17.76 2.94
CA LEU A 120 -12.59 17.43 2.78
C LEU A 120 -12.09 16.56 3.93
N THR A 121 -12.50 16.88 5.17
CA THR A 121 -12.15 16.04 6.34
C THR A 121 -12.69 14.63 6.17
N GLY A 122 -13.95 14.48 5.83
CA GLY A 122 -14.58 13.16 5.59
C GLY A 122 -13.89 12.38 4.49
N PHE A 123 -13.54 13.04 3.37
CA PHE A 123 -12.76 12.43 2.30
C PHE A 123 -11.40 11.95 2.81
N TYR A 124 -10.60 12.79 3.47
CA TYR A 124 -9.25 12.40 3.88
C TYR A 124 -9.22 11.37 5.01
N LEU A 125 -10.20 11.36 5.91
CA LEU A 125 -10.35 10.27 6.89
C LEU A 125 -10.63 8.94 6.20
N SER A 126 -11.55 8.92 5.23
CA SER A 126 -11.82 7.74 4.42
C SER A 126 -10.61 7.33 3.59
N TYR A 127 -9.92 8.28 2.95
CA TYR A 127 -8.71 8.03 2.19
C TYR A 127 -7.61 7.38 3.04
N VAL A 128 -7.32 7.91 4.23
CA VAL A 128 -6.35 7.34 5.17
C VAL A 128 -6.73 5.90 5.54
N ALA A 129 -8.00 5.65 5.85
CA ALA A 129 -8.48 4.30 6.19
C ALA A 129 -8.26 3.26 5.07
N HIS A 130 -8.29 3.69 3.80
CA HIS A 130 -8.15 2.80 2.64
C HIS A 130 -6.71 2.65 2.14
N VAL A 131 -5.89 3.71 2.26
CA VAL A 131 -4.58 3.85 1.62
C VAL A 131 -3.42 3.57 2.59
N PHE A 132 -3.59 3.84 3.90
CA PHE A 132 -2.52 3.68 4.88
C PHE A 132 -2.29 2.21 5.24
N GLU A 133 -1.92 1.42 4.25
CA GLU A 133 -1.65 0.00 4.34
C GLU A 133 -0.26 -0.29 3.74
N TYR A 134 0.50 -1.17 4.38
CA TYR A 134 1.90 -1.46 4.06
C TYR A 134 2.11 -1.80 2.59
N ASN A 135 1.34 -2.76 2.06
CA ASN A 135 1.51 -3.20 0.67
C ASN A 135 1.13 -2.09 -0.31
N TRP A 136 0.05 -1.35 -0.02
CA TRP A 136 -0.43 -0.27 -0.86
C TRP A 136 0.65 0.80 -1.05
N VAL A 137 1.19 1.33 0.06
CA VAL A 137 2.15 2.44 0.05
C VAL A 137 3.47 2.01 -0.60
N ARG A 138 3.97 0.82 -0.28
CA ARG A 138 5.24 0.34 -0.84
C ARG A 138 5.15 0.08 -2.33
N ILE A 139 4.08 -0.57 -2.81
CA ILE A 139 3.86 -0.79 -4.23
C ILE A 139 3.76 0.56 -4.96
N PHE A 140 3.05 1.55 -4.37
CA PHE A 140 2.95 2.89 -4.94
C PHE A 140 4.32 3.54 -5.14
N VAL A 141 5.14 3.56 -4.12
CA VAL A 141 6.49 4.15 -4.17
C VAL A 141 7.39 3.39 -5.15
N PHE A 142 7.42 2.06 -5.07
CA PHE A 142 8.25 1.24 -5.97
C PHE A 142 7.81 1.38 -7.44
N SER A 143 6.51 1.49 -7.71
CA SER A 143 6.04 1.67 -9.08
C SER A 143 6.39 3.07 -9.63
N GLY A 144 6.41 4.09 -8.78
CA GLY A 144 6.83 5.44 -9.15
C GLY A 144 8.31 5.54 -9.52
N MET A 145 9.16 4.69 -8.92
CA MET A 145 10.59 4.59 -9.27
C MET A 145 10.88 3.80 -10.56
N LYS A 146 9.86 3.15 -11.12
CA LYS A 146 9.96 2.32 -12.32
C LYS A 146 8.89 2.74 -13.33
N SER A 147 9.18 2.63 -14.59
CA SER A 147 8.31 3.11 -15.70
C SER A 147 7.09 2.18 -15.96
N PHE A 148 6.47 1.63 -14.93
CA PHE A 148 5.26 0.80 -15.09
C PHE A 148 3.97 1.60 -15.26
N GLY A 149 4.01 2.93 -15.10
CA GLY A 149 2.86 3.82 -15.31
C GLY A 149 1.73 3.72 -14.26
N ILE A 150 1.84 2.83 -13.27
CA ILE A 150 0.82 2.61 -12.24
C ILE A 150 0.59 3.87 -11.42
N THR A 151 1.66 4.43 -10.86
CA THR A 151 1.60 5.64 -10.03
C THR A 151 1.04 6.82 -10.81
N GLY A 152 1.50 7.04 -12.05
CA GLY A 152 0.98 8.12 -12.92
C GLY A 152 -0.52 8.00 -13.13
N ARG A 153 -1.02 6.82 -13.55
CA ARG A 153 -2.47 6.58 -13.76
C ARG A 153 -3.30 6.83 -12.50
N TYR A 154 -2.79 6.42 -11.33
CA TYR A 154 -3.49 6.67 -10.08
C TYR A 154 -3.50 8.15 -9.70
N LEU A 155 -2.38 8.86 -9.87
CA LEU A 155 -2.29 10.30 -9.63
C LEU A 155 -3.17 11.10 -10.59
N ASP A 156 -3.28 10.69 -11.86
CA ASP A 156 -4.21 11.29 -12.82
C ASP A 156 -5.67 11.12 -12.38
N LEU A 157 -6.02 9.96 -11.81
CA LEU A 157 -7.35 9.73 -11.24
C LEU A 157 -7.60 10.62 -10.03
N VAL A 158 -6.63 10.70 -9.09
CA VAL A 158 -6.70 11.60 -7.92
C VAL A 158 -6.84 13.05 -8.36
N ARG A 159 -6.07 13.50 -9.36
CA ARG A 159 -6.15 14.86 -9.90
C ARG A 159 -7.57 15.18 -10.36
N ARG A 160 -8.12 14.38 -11.26
CA ARG A 160 -9.44 14.65 -11.86
C ARG A 160 -10.59 14.54 -10.87
N GLU A 161 -10.61 13.49 -10.07
CA GLU A 161 -11.77 13.19 -9.24
C GLU A 161 -11.77 13.93 -7.90
N ILE A 162 -10.59 14.27 -7.38
CA ILE A 162 -10.43 14.82 -6.04
C ILE A 162 -9.86 16.25 -6.07
N ILE A 163 -8.66 16.43 -6.63
CA ILE A 163 -7.94 17.70 -6.55
C ILE A 163 -8.70 18.82 -7.28
N GLU A 164 -9.07 18.58 -8.54
CA GLU A 164 -9.80 19.56 -9.34
C GLU A 164 -11.21 19.82 -8.79
N ALA A 165 -11.89 18.77 -8.28
CA ALA A 165 -13.18 18.92 -7.63
C ALA A 165 -13.07 19.77 -6.35
N ALA A 166 -12.09 19.51 -5.49
CA ALA A 166 -11.89 20.28 -4.26
C ALA A 166 -11.52 21.74 -4.54
N ALA A 167 -10.71 22.00 -5.55
CA ALA A 167 -10.34 23.35 -5.99
C ALA A 167 -11.59 24.12 -6.52
N ALA A 168 -12.41 23.46 -7.33
CA ALA A 168 -13.66 24.04 -7.84
C ALA A 168 -14.63 24.38 -6.70
N GLU A 169 -14.75 23.51 -5.69
CA GLU A 169 -15.64 23.75 -4.55
C GLU A 169 -15.13 24.87 -3.65
N LEU A 170 -13.82 25.04 -3.48
CA LEU A 170 -13.26 26.19 -2.75
C LEU A 170 -13.50 27.50 -3.50
N ARG A 171 -13.32 27.52 -4.84
CA ARG A 171 -13.70 28.70 -5.66
C ARG A 171 -15.18 29.07 -5.47
N HIS A 172 -16.05 28.07 -5.51
CA HIS A 172 -17.49 28.30 -5.27
C HIS A 172 -17.75 28.90 -3.88
N ASP A 173 -17.15 28.37 -2.82
CA ASP A 173 -17.30 28.86 -1.45
C ASP A 173 -16.80 30.31 -1.29
N LEU A 174 -15.82 30.72 -2.11
CA LEU A 174 -15.26 32.06 -2.11
C LEU A 174 -15.93 33.03 -3.11
N GLY A 175 -16.94 32.60 -3.86
CA GLY A 175 -17.58 33.41 -4.88
C GLY A 175 -16.68 33.78 -6.05
N LEU A 176 -15.65 32.98 -6.31
CA LEU A 176 -14.72 33.17 -7.44
C LEU A 176 -15.31 32.60 -8.74
N PRO A 177 -14.80 33.00 -9.92
CA PRO A 177 -15.28 32.47 -11.19
C PRO A 177 -15.23 30.94 -11.23
N ASP A 178 -16.31 30.31 -11.70
CA ASP A 178 -16.37 28.86 -11.84
C ASP A 178 -15.40 28.33 -12.92
N ILE A 179 -15.17 27.01 -12.91
CA ILE A 179 -14.23 26.37 -13.82
C ILE A 179 -14.68 26.40 -15.29
N GLY A 180 -15.98 26.59 -15.56
CA GLY A 180 -16.52 26.74 -16.91
C GLY A 180 -16.21 28.11 -17.52
N SER A 181 -16.12 29.15 -16.68
CA SER A 181 -15.78 30.51 -17.09
C SER A 181 -14.27 30.80 -17.02
N SER A 182 -13.58 30.17 -16.08
CA SER A 182 -12.13 30.30 -15.92
C SER A 182 -11.51 28.99 -15.45
N ALA A 183 -10.73 28.32 -16.31
CA ALA A 183 -10.06 27.09 -15.97
C ALA A 183 -9.17 27.25 -14.72
N LEU A 184 -9.01 26.17 -13.96
CA LEU A 184 -8.06 26.13 -12.84
C LEU A 184 -6.63 26.35 -13.35
N SER A 185 -5.87 27.19 -12.67
CA SER A 185 -4.44 27.30 -12.92
C SER A 185 -3.66 26.17 -12.26
N GLU A 186 -2.48 25.83 -12.78
CA GLU A 186 -1.60 24.84 -12.15
C GLU A 186 -1.24 25.22 -10.70
N ARG A 187 -1.12 26.53 -10.40
CA ARG A 187 -0.84 27.00 -9.04
C ARG A 187 -1.97 26.69 -8.06
N GLU A 188 -3.23 26.79 -8.50
CA GLU A 188 -4.39 26.40 -7.70
C GLU A 188 -4.41 24.88 -7.46
N ILE A 189 -4.12 24.12 -8.50
CA ILE A 189 -4.04 22.65 -8.42
C ILE A 189 -2.92 22.22 -7.47
N GLU A 190 -1.73 22.84 -7.55
CA GLU A 190 -0.59 22.55 -6.67
C GLU A 190 -0.87 22.85 -5.19
N MET A 191 -1.71 23.84 -4.87
CA MET A 191 -2.15 24.05 -3.48
C MET A 191 -2.82 22.80 -2.90
N PHE A 192 -3.72 22.19 -3.66
CA PHE A 192 -4.42 20.97 -3.23
C PHE A 192 -3.52 19.75 -3.24
N TRP A 193 -2.56 19.66 -4.17
CA TRP A 193 -1.49 18.66 -4.10
C TRP A 193 -0.66 18.81 -2.83
N GLY A 194 -0.42 20.05 -2.37
CA GLY A 194 0.23 20.33 -1.10
C GLY A 194 -0.50 19.72 0.10
N LEU A 195 -1.82 19.86 0.17
CA LEU A 195 -2.65 19.21 1.21
C LEU A 195 -2.58 17.68 1.09
N HIS A 196 -2.78 17.15 -0.12
CA HIS A 196 -2.73 15.72 -0.38
C HIS A 196 -1.38 15.12 0.00
N GLY A 197 -0.30 15.78 -0.43
CA GLY A 197 1.09 15.39 -0.12
C GLY A 197 1.39 15.43 1.39
N ARG A 198 0.91 16.46 2.11
CA ARG A 198 1.06 16.55 3.57
C ARG A 198 0.47 15.32 4.27
N ILE A 199 -0.71 14.89 3.87
CA ILE A 199 -1.38 13.72 4.47
C ILE A 199 -0.67 12.43 4.02
N PHE A 200 -0.39 12.27 2.72
CA PHE A 200 0.27 11.09 2.22
C PHE A 200 1.69 10.89 2.77
N TYR A 201 2.40 11.98 3.10
CA TYR A 201 3.72 11.89 3.71
C TYR A 201 3.74 11.17 5.07
N LEU A 202 2.63 11.17 5.80
CA LEU A 202 2.50 10.35 7.02
C LEU A 202 2.63 8.85 6.69
N ALA A 203 2.05 8.41 5.57
CA ALA A 203 2.18 7.03 5.11
C ALA A 203 3.62 6.71 4.67
N ILE A 204 4.29 7.64 3.99
CA ILE A 204 5.72 7.51 3.63
C ILE A 204 6.58 7.37 4.89
N ARG A 205 6.36 8.21 5.89
CA ARG A 205 7.09 8.12 7.17
C ARG A 205 6.87 6.76 7.83
N LYS A 206 5.64 6.28 7.87
CA LYS A 206 5.27 5.03 8.55
C LYS A 206 5.80 3.79 7.83
N PHE A 207 5.61 3.69 6.52
CA PHE A 207 5.79 2.44 5.78
C PHE A 207 7.05 2.37 4.90
N ILE A 208 7.69 3.54 4.63
CA ILE A 208 8.93 3.59 3.85
C ILE A 208 10.13 3.92 4.74
N TYR A 209 9.99 4.96 5.59
CA TYR A 209 11.07 5.39 6.48
C TYR A 209 11.04 4.67 7.84
N GLU A 210 9.96 3.96 8.14
CA GLU A 210 9.75 3.22 9.39
C GLU A 210 9.94 4.12 10.63
N THR A 211 9.54 5.40 10.50
CA THR A 211 9.62 6.40 11.56
C THR A 211 8.28 6.56 12.28
N PRO A 212 8.28 6.90 13.57
CA PRO A 212 7.05 7.13 14.30
C PRO A 212 6.18 8.22 13.69
N ILE A 213 4.87 8.00 13.66
CA ILE A 213 3.85 9.00 13.33
C ILE A 213 2.93 9.17 14.53
N PRO A 214 2.21 10.32 14.65
CA PRO A 214 1.26 10.52 15.73
C PRO A 214 0.20 9.40 15.75
N PRO A 215 -0.22 8.94 16.94
CA PRO A 215 -1.22 7.86 17.05
C PRO A 215 -2.64 8.30 16.63
N ASP A 216 -2.98 9.55 16.89
CA ASP A 216 -4.27 10.15 16.51
C ASP A 216 -4.19 10.74 15.08
N LEU A 217 -4.33 9.87 14.09
CA LEU A 217 -4.34 10.29 12.68
C LEU A 217 -5.56 11.13 12.33
N ASP A 218 -6.68 10.91 13.01
CA ASP A 218 -7.92 11.63 12.74
C ASP A 218 -7.78 13.10 13.12
N ALA A 219 -7.19 13.39 14.26
CA ALA A 219 -6.88 14.77 14.67
C ALA A 219 -5.90 15.43 13.68
N ILE A 220 -4.83 14.72 13.29
CA ILE A 220 -3.83 15.24 12.34
C ILE A 220 -4.45 15.55 10.97
N VAL A 221 -5.37 14.72 10.48
CA VAL A 221 -6.09 14.95 9.23
C VAL A 221 -6.98 16.19 9.35
N ARG A 222 -7.75 16.34 10.44
CA ARG A 222 -8.57 17.53 10.67
C ARG A 222 -7.72 18.81 10.72
N ASP A 223 -6.64 18.81 11.49
CA ASP A 223 -5.72 19.95 11.59
C ASP A 223 -5.10 20.29 10.24
N ALA A 224 -4.77 19.27 9.42
CA ALA A 224 -4.24 19.48 8.10
C ALA A 224 -5.25 20.18 7.18
N VAL A 225 -6.52 19.75 7.19
CA VAL A 225 -7.60 20.34 6.40
C VAL A 225 -7.92 21.77 6.86
N VAL A 226 -8.09 21.99 8.16
CA VAL A 226 -8.40 23.32 8.72
C VAL A 226 -7.29 24.31 8.38
N SER A 227 -6.03 23.98 8.71
CA SER A 227 -4.90 24.90 8.46
C SER A 227 -4.67 25.16 6.96
N PHE A 228 -4.98 24.18 6.09
CA PHE A 228 -4.96 24.37 4.64
C PHE A 228 -6.04 25.33 4.18
N LEU A 229 -7.29 25.12 4.59
CA LEU A 229 -8.41 25.97 4.19
C LEU A 229 -8.25 27.42 4.66
N ASP A 230 -7.72 27.64 5.87
CA ASP A 230 -7.46 28.98 6.36
C ASP A 230 -6.46 29.73 5.49
N GLY A 231 -5.34 29.09 5.13
CA GLY A 231 -4.38 29.66 4.19
C GLY A 231 -4.92 29.82 2.77
N ALA A 232 -5.62 28.81 2.27
CA ALA A 232 -6.14 28.80 0.90
C ALA A 232 -7.20 29.87 0.67
N ARG A 233 -8.05 30.21 1.66
CA ARG A 233 -9.03 31.30 1.60
C ARG A 233 -8.39 32.66 1.36
N CYS A 234 -7.17 32.87 1.84
CA CYS A 234 -6.41 34.10 1.57
C CYS A 234 -5.70 34.07 0.22
N THR A 235 -5.08 32.93 -0.11
CA THR A 235 -4.18 32.81 -1.25
C THR A 235 -4.95 32.66 -2.60
N LEU A 236 -6.04 31.90 -2.61
CA LEU A 236 -6.76 31.58 -3.85
C LEU A 236 -7.33 32.79 -4.59
N PRO A 237 -7.92 33.80 -3.90
CA PRO A 237 -8.39 35.03 -4.56
C PRO A 237 -7.24 35.83 -5.25
N GLU A 238 -6.03 35.77 -4.69
CA GLU A 238 -4.87 36.42 -5.27
C GLU A 238 -4.40 35.72 -6.55
N LEU A 239 -4.37 34.38 -6.51
CA LEU A 239 -4.04 33.56 -7.68
C LEU A 239 -5.05 33.77 -8.82
N SER A 240 -6.34 33.81 -8.50
CA SER A 240 -7.40 34.04 -9.48
C SER A 240 -7.30 35.41 -10.13
N ARG A 241 -6.96 36.46 -9.37
CA ARG A 241 -6.73 37.83 -9.91
C ARG A 241 -5.50 37.87 -10.81
N ALA A 242 -4.39 37.26 -10.41
CA ALA A 242 -3.17 37.20 -11.22
C ALA A 242 -3.43 36.53 -12.57
N GLN A 243 -4.13 35.41 -12.58
CA GLN A 243 -4.50 34.69 -13.81
C GLN A 243 -5.40 35.53 -14.74
N ALA A 244 -6.33 36.31 -14.21
CA ALA A 244 -7.17 37.18 -15.00
C ALA A 244 -6.36 38.30 -15.67
N SER A 245 -5.36 38.86 -14.98
CA SER A 245 -4.48 39.90 -15.51
C SER A 245 -3.58 39.37 -16.63
N GLU A 246 -3.04 38.15 -16.53
CA GLU A 246 -2.21 37.52 -17.56
C GLU A 246 -2.97 37.24 -18.87
N LYS A 247 -4.29 36.98 -18.80
CA LYS A 247 -5.13 36.75 -19.99
C LYS A 247 -5.57 38.04 -20.72
N SER A 248 -5.37 39.18 -20.07
CA SER A 248 -5.76 40.50 -20.60
C SER A 248 -4.64 41.24 -21.33
N ILE A 249 -3.45 40.63 -21.38
CA ILE A 249 -2.26 41.11 -22.13
C ILE A 249 -2.10 40.28 -23.40
#